data_0acedbb300bc37ddabe336bc389783ab
#
_entry.id   0acedbb300bc37ddabe336bc389783ab
#
_cell.length_a   1.000
_cell.length_b   1.000
_cell.length_c   1.000
_cell.angle_alpha   90.00
_cell.angle_beta   90.00
_cell.angle_gamma   90.00
#
_symmetry.space_group_name_H-M   'P 1'
#
loop_
_entity.id
_entity.type
_entity.pdbx_description
1 polymer ?
#
loop_
_entity_poly.entity_id
_entity_poly.type
_entity_poly.pdbx_seq_one_letter_code
_entity_poly.pdbx_strand_id
1 'polypeptide(L)'
;RENWEKEVKHILRVADEVCENTFLFDLDWDMERTCEPVTFREDVDWCCIPDEDPEFVWQFNRHRFFICLGQAWQLTGDEKYVRNFLRLIHDWMDRIPMEGIMQMGPWRMLETGLRGETWTKAIRYFRNSSLLTEEFIDKFAGYLRLHAKRLEEKGGDERLQSNWCILENSGLFEIAMALPQDEDTRRWASLALRRIRDSVRIQVYEDGSQWEQSPRYHNEEFHCQCCMVYL
;
A
#
# COMPACT_ATOMS: atom_id res chain seq x y z
N ARG A 1 -25.43 -2.41 -3.97
CA ARG A 1 -25.05 -3.36 -5.05
C ARG A 1 -25.61 -2.94 -6.41
N GLU A 2 -26.90 -2.62 -6.51
CA GLU A 2 -27.56 -2.26 -7.78
C GLU A 2 -26.92 -1.05 -8.49
N ASN A 3 -26.47 -0.03 -7.74
CA ASN A 3 -25.86 1.19 -8.31
C ASN A 3 -24.37 1.04 -8.65
N TRP A 4 -23.71 -0.05 -8.24
CA TRP A 4 -22.26 -0.26 -8.34
C TRP A 4 -21.93 -1.67 -8.89
N GLU A 5 -22.79 -2.18 -9.77
CA GLU A 5 -22.66 -3.56 -10.28
C GLU A 5 -21.36 -3.78 -11.06
N LYS A 6 -20.94 -2.78 -11.83
CA LYS A 6 -19.73 -2.84 -12.65
C LYS A 6 -18.48 -2.90 -11.75
N GLU A 7 -18.42 -2.03 -10.75
CA GLU A 7 -17.33 -1.95 -9.79
C GLU A 7 -17.24 -3.23 -8.93
N VAL A 8 -18.40 -3.73 -8.49
CA VAL A 8 -18.45 -4.99 -7.76
C VAL A 8 -17.94 -6.17 -8.59
N LYS A 9 -18.35 -6.26 -9.87
CA LYS A 9 -17.85 -7.30 -10.77
C LYS A 9 -16.34 -7.21 -10.99
N HIS A 10 -15.83 -5.99 -11.14
CA HIS A 10 -14.40 -5.76 -11.30
C HIS A 10 -13.61 -6.18 -10.06
N ILE A 11 -14.03 -5.76 -8.86
CA ILE A 11 -13.41 -6.14 -7.59
C ILE A 11 -13.40 -7.66 -7.42
N LEU A 12 -14.52 -8.35 -7.69
CA LEU A 12 -14.60 -9.79 -7.56
C LEU A 12 -13.70 -10.51 -8.57
N ARG A 13 -13.64 -10.03 -9.84
CA ARG A 13 -12.71 -10.55 -10.84
C ARG A 13 -11.26 -10.48 -10.36
N VAL A 14 -10.81 -9.28 -9.95
CA VAL A 14 -9.44 -9.11 -9.45
C VAL A 14 -9.17 -10.02 -8.24
N ALA A 15 -10.10 -10.11 -7.29
CA ALA A 15 -9.93 -10.95 -6.13
C ALA A 15 -9.85 -12.44 -6.47
N ASP A 16 -10.64 -12.92 -7.44
CA ASP A 16 -10.60 -14.30 -7.93
C ASP A 16 -9.29 -14.60 -8.68
N GLU A 17 -8.85 -13.70 -9.56
CA GLU A 17 -7.57 -13.82 -10.26
C GLU A 17 -6.38 -13.88 -9.27
N VAL A 18 -6.38 -13.04 -8.24
CA VAL A 18 -5.37 -13.06 -7.18
C VAL A 18 -5.38 -14.38 -6.40
N CYS A 19 -6.56 -14.98 -6.16
CA CYS A 19 -6.65 -16.31 -5.56
C CYS A 19 -5.97 -17.40 -6.40
N GLU A 20 -5.86 -17.21 -7.71
CA GLU A 20 -5.20 -18.08 -8.68
C GLU A 20 -3.75 -17.63 -8.99
N ASN A 21 -3.16 -16.76 -8.17
CA ASN A 21 -1.84 -16.14 -8.37
C ASN A 21 -1.70 -15.41 -9.72
N THR A 22 -2.79 -14.84 -10.22
CA THR A 22 -2.81 -14.01 -11.43
C THR A 22 -2.96 -12.55 -11.04
N PHE A 23 -2.06 -11.70 -11.52
CA PHE A 23 -1.97 -10.29 -11.17
C PHE A 23 -2.01 -9.41 -12.41
N LEU A 24 -3.00 -8.51 -12.43
CA LEU A 24 -3.19 -7.46 -13.43
C LEU A 24 -3.52 -6.16 -12.68
N PHE A 25 -2.82 -5.07 -12.97
CA PHE A 25 -3.02 -3.78 -12.33
C PHE A 25 -3.84 -2.88 -13.25
N ASP A 26 -5.15 -3.01 -13.20
CA ASP A 26 -6.11 -2.28 -14.05
C ASP A 26 -7.23 -1.58 -13.25
N LEU A 27 -7.11 -1.53 -11.92
CA LEU A 27 -8.03 -0.82 -11.05
C LEU A 27 -7.90 0.70 -11.22
N ASP A 28 -8.97 1.44 -10.97
CA ASP A 28 -8.99 2.89 -11.13
C ASP A 28 -7.99 3.63 -10.23
N TRP A 29 -7.62 3.01 -9.10
CA TRP A 29 -6.63 3.54 -8.15
C TRP A 29 -5.22 2.99 -8.36
N ASP A 30 -4.97 2.15 -9.37
CA ASP A 30 -3.62 1.75 -9.72
C ASP A 30 -2.89 2.95 -10.35
N MET A 31 -1.74 3.31 -9.79
CA MET A 31 -0.97 4.48 -10.25
C MET A 31 -0.44 4.26 -11.66
N GLU A 32 0.13 3.10 -11.90
CA GLU A 32 0.51 2.64 -13.24
C GLU A 32 -0.26 1.37 -13.57
N ARG A 33 -0.79 1.30 -14.79
CA ARG A 33 -1.59 0.15 -15.23
C ARG A 33 -0.77 -0.78 -16.08
N THR A 34 -0.99 -2.09 -15.90
CA THR A 34 -0.43 -3.12 -16.76
C THR A 34 -1.49 -3.62 -17.74
N CYS A 35 -1.05 -4.07 -18.92
CA CYS A 35 -1.95 -4.55 -19.98
C CYS A 35 -2.06 -6.07 -20.01
N GLU A 36 -1.02 -6.77 -19.57
CA GLU A 36 -0.94 -8.22 -19.60
C GLU A 36 -0.92 -8.79 -18.18
N PRO A 37 -1.71 -9.82 -17.89
CA PRO A 37 -1.70 -10.47 -16.59
C PRO A 37 -0.45 -11.34 -16.42
N VAL A 38 0.11 -11.34 -15.23
CA VAL A 38 1.21 -12.24 -14.84
C VAL A 38 0.65 -13.33 -13.91
N THR A 39 0.86 -14.59 -14.29
CA THR A 39 0.38 -15.75 -13.52
C THR A 39 1.55 -16.60 -13.03
N PHE A 40 1.61 -16.83 -11.73
CA PHE A 40 2.58 -17.72 -11.08
C PHE A 40 1.95 -19.10 -10.87
N ARG A 41 2.48 -20.12 -11.56
CA ARG A 41 1.96 -21.51 -11.48
C ARG A 41 2.39 -22.25 -10.22
N GLU A 42 3.46 -21.78 -9.60
CA GLU A 42 4.05 -22.30 -8.37
C GLU A 42 4.07 -21.18 -7.32
N ASP A 43 5.20 -20.99 -6.67
CA ASP A 43 5.38 -19.91 -5.70
C ASP A 43 5.35 -18.54 -6.40
N VAL A 44 4.80 -17.56 -5.70
CA VAL A 44 4.81 -16.17 -6.17
C VAL A 44 6.24 -15.62 -6.16
N ASP A 45 6.70 -15.09 -7.27
CA ASP A 45 7.96 -14.36 -7.34
C ASP A 45 7.73 -12.85 -7.14
N TRP A 46 7.92 -12.39 -5.91
CA TRP A 46 7.76 -10.97 -5.52
C TRP A 46 8.78 -10.03 -6.14
N CYS A 47 9.80 -10.55 -6.81
CA CYS A 47 10.83 -9.80 -7.52
C CYS A 47 10.70 -9.90 -9.04
N CYS A 48 9.62 -10.49 -9.53
CA CYS A 48 9.37 -10.66 -10.95
C CYS A 48 9.35 -9.30 -11.69
N ILE A 49 10.10 -9.22 -12.77
CA ILE A 49 10.17 -8.07 -13.68
C ILE A 49 9.85 -8.58 -15.08
N PRO A 50 8.56 -8.70 -15.45
CA PRO A 50 8.19 -9.13 -16.79
C PRO A 50 8.63 -8.09 -17.84
N ASP A 51 9.10 -8.56 -18.99
CA ASP A 51 9.49 -7.71 -20.13
C ASP A 51 10.52 -6.61 -19.79
N GLU A 52 11.35 -6.86 -18.76
CA GLU A 52 12.34 -5.90 -18.25
C GLU A 52 11.75 -4.59 -17.72
N ASP A 53 10.43 -4.52 -17.48
CA ASP A 53 9.76 -3.35 -16.94
C ASP A 53 9.69 -3.41 -15.41
N PRO A 54 10.46 -2.55 -14.69
CA PRO A 54 10.46 -2.53 -13.24
C PRO A 54 9.16 -2.00 -12.63
N GLU A 55 8.28 -1.35 -13.42
CA GLU A 55 7.02 -0.82 -12.90
C GLU A 55 6.11 -1.94 -12.38
N PHE A 56 6.15 -3.13 -13.01
CA PHE A 56 5.40 -4.29 -12.52
C PHE A 56 5.81 -4.66 -11.09
N VAL A 57 7.12 -4.83 -10.81
CA VAL A 57 7.57 -5.24 -9.47
C VAL A 57 7.22 -4.19 -8.41
N TRP A 58 7.22 -2.92 -8.77
CA TRP A 58 6.83 -1.85 -7.85
C TRP A 58 5.33 -1.88 -7.55
N GLN A 59 4.46 -1.92 -8.56
CA GLN A 59 3.01 -2.04 -8.38
C GLN A 59 2.65 -3.29 -7.59
N PHE A 60 3.28 -4.41 -7.93
CA PHE A 60 3.08 -5.68 -7.27
C PHE A 60 3.33 -5.60 -5.77
N ASN A 61 4.42 -4.94 -5.37
CA ASN A 61 4.82 -4.78 -3.97
C ASN A 61 4.09 -3.65 -3.22
N ARG A 62 3.17 -2.91 -3.84
CA ARG A 62 2.21 -2.03 -3.17
C ARG A 62 1.03 -2.80 -2.58
N HIS A 63 0.80 -4.02 -3.02
CA HIS A 63 -0.22 -4.98 -2.54
C HIS A 63 -1.66 -4.45 -2.60
N ARG A 64 -1.98 -3.52 -3.48
CA ARG A 64 -3.33 -2.90 -3.55
C ARG A 64 -4.45 -3.91 -3.78
N PHE A 65 -4.16 -5.05 -4.40
CA PHE A 65 -5.08 -6.17 -4.57
C PHE A 65 -5.55 -6.79 -3.24
N PHE A 66 -4.86 -6.59 -2.12
CA PHE A 66 -5.35 -7.00 -0.81
C PHE A 66 -6.65 -6.29 -0.41
N ILE A 67 -6.83 -5.04 -0.86
CA ILE A 67 -8.10 -4.32 -0.67
C ILE A 67 -9.23 -5.04 -1.42
N CYS A 68 -8.98 -5.49 -2.65
CA CYS A 68 -9.97 -6.27 -3.41
C CYS A 68 -10.34 -7.59 -2.72
N LEU A 69 -9.35 -8.33 -2.19
CA LEU A 69 -9.62 -9.53 -1.39
C LEU A 69 -10.51 -9.22 -0.19
N GLY A 70 -10.21 -8.14 0.53
CA GLY A 70 -11.00 -7.69 1.68
C GLY A 70 -12.42 -7.30 1.31
N GLN A 71 -12.59 -6.54 0.24
CA GLN A 71 -13.89 -6.13 -0.28
C GLN A 71 -14.70 -7.34 -0.78
N ALA A 72 -14.06 -8.27 -1.50
CA ALA A 72 -14.70 -9.49 -1.98
C ALA A 72 -15.23 -10.35 -0.82
N TRP A 73 -14.43 -10.51 0.25
CA TRP A 73 -14.89 -11.19 1.46
C TRP A 73 -16.10 -10.49 2.10
N GLN A 74 -16.08 -9.17 2.25
CA GLN A 74 -17.21 -8.41 2.79
C GLN A 74 -18.48 -8.53 1.92
N LEU A 75 -18.32 -8.64 0.61
CA LEU A 75 -19.42 -8.75 -0.33
C LEU A 75 -20.05 -10.16 -0.37
N THR A 76 -19.23 -11.19 -0.19
CA THR A 76 -19.63 -12.60 -0.44
C THR A 76 -19.68 -13.46 0.82
N GLY A 77 -18.89 -13.16 1.84
CA GLY A 77 -18.65 -14.01 2.99
C GLY A 77 -17.75 -15.23 2.71
N ASP A 78 -17.17 -15.34 1.51
CA ASP A 78 -16.33 -16.49 1.13
C ASP A 78 -14.93 -16.36 1.75
N GLU A 79 -14.63 -17.27 2.68
CA GLU A 79 -13.34 -17.30 3.38
C GLU A 79 -12.13 -17.57 2.49
N LYS A 80 -12.32 -17.97 1.23
CA LYS A 80 -11.21 -18.15 0.29
C LYS A 80 -10.37 -16.87 0.16
N TYR A 81 -11.01 -15.70 0.19
CA TYR A 81 -10.33 -14.42 0.10
C TYR A 81 -9.48 -14.11 1.35
N VAL A 82 -9.97 -14.45 2.55
CA VAL A 82 -9.20 -14.33 3.79
C VAL A 82 -8.00 -15.26 3.77
N ARG A 83 -8.19 -16.54 3.39
CA ARG A 83 -7.11 -17.53 3.31
C ARG A 83 -6.03 -17.11 2.30
N ASN A 84 -6.41 -16.58 1.16
CA ASN A 84 -5.45 -16.08 0.17
C ASN A 84 -4.73 -14.80 0.63
N PHE A 85 -5.42 -13.87 1.29
CA PHE A 85 -4.76 -12.74 1.94
C PHE A 85 -3.68 -13.22 2.92
N LEU A 86 -4.04 -14.12 3.85
CA LEU A 86 -3.08 -14.66 4.84
C LEU A 86 -1.92 -15.39 4.16
N ARG A 87 -2.21 -16.24 3.17
CA ARG A 87 -1.17 -16.96 2.43
C ARG A 87 -0.17 -16.01 1.78
N LEU A 88 -0.65 -15.05 1.02
CA LEU A 88 0.21 -14.12 0.27
C LEU A 88 1.00 -13.19 1.19
N ILE A 89 0.37 -12.67 2.24
CA ILE A 89 1.07 -11.75 3.15
C ILE A 89 2.11 -12.47 4.00
N HIS A 90 1.84 -13.72 4.44
CA HIS A 90 2.83 -14.55 5.12
C HIS A 90 4.00 -14.87 4.20
N ASP A 91 3.73 -15.31 2.96
CA ASP A 91 4.75 -15.63 1.97
C ASP A 91 5.67 -14.41 1.72
N TRP A 92 5.08 -13.22 1.54
CA TRP A 92 5.85 -11.99 1.38
C TRP A 92 6.69 -11.67 2.61
N MET A 93 6.11 -11.71 3.82
CA MET A 93 6.82 -11.43 5.06
C MET A 93 7.99 -12.38 5.30
N ASP A 94 7.86 -13.65 4.93
CA ASP A 94 8.87 -14.67 5.19
C ASP A 94 9.99 -14.69 4.14
N ARG A 95 9.72 -14.22 2.90
CA ARG A 95 10.65 -14.34 1.78
C ARG A 95 11.31 -13.03 1.35
N ILE A 96 10.78 -11.88 1.78
CA ILE A 96 11.24 -10.57 1.33
C ILE A 96 11.87 -9.77 2.48
N PRO A 97 13.16 -10.01 2.78
CA PRO A 97 13.86 -9.27 3.82
C PRO A 97 14.13 -7.82 3.40
N MET A 98 14.21 -6.91 4.37
CA MET A 98 14.48 -5.48 4.15
C MET A 98 15.96 -5.19 3.83
N GLU A 99 16.71 -6.13 3.29
CA GLU A 99 18.16 -6.03 3.10
C GLU A 99 18.57 -6.19 1.63
N GLY A 100 19.78 -5.73 1.30
CA GLY A 100 20.39 -5.91 0.00
C GLY A 100 19.60 -5.32 -1.16
N ILE A 101 19.47 -6.07 -2.25
CA ILE A 101 18.79 -5.66 -3.49
C ILE A 101 17.30 -5.37 -3.28
N MET A 102 16.69 -5.91 -2.24
CA MET A 102 15.28 -5.66 -1.94
C MET A 102 14.99 -4.19 -1.65
N GLN A 103 15.99 -3.40 -1.31
CA GLN A 103 15.85 -1.95 -1.13
C GLN A 103 15.56 -1.19 -2.42
N MET A 104 15.88 -1.74 -3.59
CA MET A 104 15.61 -1.13 -4.91
C MET A 104 14.33 -1.68 -5.57
N GLY A 105 13.83 -2.80 -5.08
CA GLY A 105 12.59 -3.43 -5.52
C GLY A 105 11.49 -3.34 -4.45
N PRO A 106 11.13 -4.48 -3.81
CA PRO A 106 10.01 -4.54 -2.84
C PRO A 106 10.09 -3.55 -1.67
N TRP A 107 11.29 -3.17 -1.24
CA TRP A 107 11.53 -2.23 -0.15
C TRP A 107 11.97 -0.83 -0.60
N ARG A 108 11.75 -0.45 -1.87
CA ARG A 108 11.91 0.95 -2.29
C ARG A 108 11.01 1.84 -1.45
N MET A 109 11.43 3.06 -1.16
CA MET A 109 10.77 3.94 -0.19
C MET A 109 9.30 4.21 -0.52
N LEU A 110 9.02 4.54 -1.78
CA LEU A 110 7.65 4.80 -2.23
C LEU A 110 6.75 3.57 -2.01
N GLU A 111 7.23 2.37 -2.41
CA GLU A 111 6.48 1.12 -2.21
C GLU A 111 6.30 0.80 -0.74
N THR A 112 7.28 1.11 0.10
CA THR A 112 7.19 0.93 1.54
C THR A 112 6.07 1.79 2.14
N GLY A 113 5.95 3.05 1.71
CA GLY A 113 4.86 3.93 2.15
C GLY A 113 3.49 3.45 1.67
N LEU A 114 3.34 3.23 0.36
CA LEU A 114 2.09 2.80 -0.25
C LEU A 114 1.61 1.42 0.25
N ARG A 115 2.54 0.48 0.46
CA ARG A 115 2.23 -0.83 1.05
C ARG A 115 1.78 -0.70 2.49
N GLY A 116 2.43 0.14 3.29
CA GLY A 116 2.03 0.41 4.67
C GLY A 116 0.59 0.95 4.75
N GLU A 117 0.26 1.92 3.93
CA GLU A 117 -1.11 2.42 3.76
C GLU A 117 -2.08 1.33 3.32
N THR A 118 -1.72 0.55 2.30
CA THR A 118 -2.54 -0.56 1.80
C THR A 118 -2.82 -1.60 2.88
N TRP A 119 -1.80 -2.00 3.64
CA TRP A 119 -1.94 -3.01 4.68
C TRP A 119 -2.85 -2.54 5.82
N THR A 120 -2.72 -1.28 6.25
CA THR A 120 -3.58 -0.71 7.30
C THR A 120 -5.05 -0.62 6.86
N LYS A 121 -5.30 -0.36 5.58
CA LYS A 121 -6.64 -0.35 4.98
C LYS A 121 -7.19 -1.76 4.80
N ALA A 122 -6.41 -2.68 4.24
CA ALA A 122 -6.82 -4.04 3.93
C ALA A 122 -7.22 -4.83 5.19
N ILE A 123 -6.43 -4.76 6.27
CA ILE A 123 -6.70 -5.52 7.51
C ILE A 123 -8.06 -5.16 8.12
N ARG A 124 -8.53 -3.92 7.94
CA ARG A 124 -9.83 -3.48 8.46
C ARG A 124 -11.01 -4.25 7.85
N TYR A 125 -10.90 -4.67 6.59
CA TYR A 125 -11.92 -5.52 5.96
C TYR A 125 -12.00 -6.89 6.63
N PHE A 126 -10.87 -7.46 7.04
CA PHE A 126 -10.78 -8.81 7.62
C PHE A 126 -10.99 -8.87 9.13
N ARG A 127 -11.17 -7.75 9.83
CA ARG A 127 -11.21 -7.63 11.30
C ARG A 127 -12.17 -8.58 12.02
N ASN A 128 -13.25 -9.02 11.35
CA ASN A 128 -14.26 -9.92 11.92
C ASN A 128 -14.02 -11.39 11.54
N SER A 129 -12.93 -11.73 10.85
CA SER A 129 -12.62 -13.11 10.49
C SER A 129 -11.96 -13.83 11.64
N SER A 130 -12.45 -15.02 11.95
CA SER A 130 -11.84 -15.91 12.94
C SER A 130 -10.49 -16.49 12.52
N LEU A 131 -10.10 -16.29 11.25
CA LEU A 131 -8.82 -16.74 10.71
C LEU A 131 -7.66 -15.79 11.06
N LEU A 132 -7.94 -14.58 11.52
CA LEU A 132 -6.92 -13.66 12.02
C LEU A 132 -6.59 -14.00 13.47
N THR A 133 -5.52 -14.78 13.65
CA THR A 133 -5.03 -15.16 14.97
C THR A 133 -4.25 -14.01 15.64
N GLU A 134 -4.13 -14.03 16.97
CA GLU A 134 -3.28 -13.08 17.72
C GLU A 134 -1.84 -13.13 17.22
N GLU A 135 -1.29 -14.33 16.99
CA GLU A 135 0.05 -14.52 16.44
C GLU A 135 0.24 -13.82 15.09
N PHE A 136 -0.75 -13.93 14.20
CA PHE A 136 -0.73 -13.21 12.92
C PHE A 136 -0.73 -11.69 13.15
N ILE A 137 -1.60 -11.19 14.02
CA ILE A 137 -1.73 -9.75 14.30
C ILE A 137 -0.42 -9.21 14.88
N ASP A 138 0.24 -9.92 15.78
CA ASP A 138 1.52 -9.52 16.35
C ASP A 138 2.63 -9.48 15.29
N LYS A 139 2.72 -10.51 14.44
CA LYS A 139 3.66 -10.54 13.31
C LYS A 139 3.41 -9.39 12.34
N PHE A 140 2.16 -9.18 11.97
CA PHE A 140 1.72 -8.10 11.08
C PHE A 140 2.08 -6.71 11.64
N ALA A 141 1.79 -6.45 12.92
CA ALA A 141 2.16 -5.22 13.61
C ALA A 141 3.69 -5.03 13.64
N GLY A 142 4.45 -6.10 13.85
CA GLY A 142 5.91 -6.09 13.76
C GLY A 142 6.41 -5.60 12.40
N TYR A 143 5.82 -6.10 11.31
CA TYR A 143 6.17 -5.66 9.95
C TYR A 143 5.74 -4.22 9.66
N LEU A 144 4.59 -3.77 10.15
CA LEU A 144 4.23 -2.35 10.06
C LEU A 144 5.24 -1.45 10.78
N ARG A 145 5.77 -1.88 11.93
CA ARG A 145 6.86 -1.16 12.62
C ARG A 145 8.16 -1.13 11.81
N LEU A 146 8.48 -2.21 11.07
CA LEU A 146 9.63 -2.22 10.15
C LEU A 146 9.45 -1.19 9.01
N HIS A 147 8.26 -1.11 8.42
CA HIS A 147 7.94 -0.09 7.41
C HIS A 147 8.13 1.32 7.99
N ALA A 148 7.56 1.58 9.17
CA ALA A 148 7.66 2.89 9.82
C ALA A 148 9.10 3.30 10.10
N LYS A 149 9.92 2.40 10.65
CA LYS A 149 11.36 2.64 10.90
C LYS A 149 12.11 2.99 9.63
N ARG A 150 11.87 2.23 8.53
CA ARG A 150 12.50 2.52 7.25
C ARG A 150 12.11 3.89 6.72
N LEU A 151 10.83 4.25 6.78
CA LEU A 151 10.32 5.56 6.34
C LEU A 151 10.86 6.70 7.23
N GLU A 152 11.02 6.48 8.52
CA GLU A 152 11.65 7.42 9.43
C GLU A 152 13.12 7.68 9.07
N GLU A 153 13.92 6.61 8.89
CA GLU A 153 15.35 6.67 8.70
C GLU A 153 15.77 7.17 7.31
N LYS A 154 15.01 6.83 6.27
CA LYS A 154 15.37 7.07 4.86
C LYS A 154 14.54 8.16 4.18
N GLY A 155 13.45 8.61 4.78
CA GLY A 155 12.60 9.66 4.24
C GLY A 155 13.06 11.07 4.64
N GLY A 156 14.36 11.36 4.48
CA GLY A 156 14.97 12.62 4.91
C GLY A 156 14.37 13.89 4.31
N ASP A 157 14.73 15.04 4.90
CA ASP A 157 14.18 16.35 4.51
C ASP A 157 14.64 16.78 3.10
N GLU A 158 15.68 16.15 2.53
CA GLU A 158 16.11 16.33 1.14
C GLU A 158 15.09 15.85 0.09
N ARG A 159 14.07 15.09 0.51
CA ARG A 159 13.02 14.57 -0.37
C ARG A 159 11.75 15.43 -0.42
N LEU A 160 11.69 16.54 0.33
CA LEU A 160 10.52 17.40 0.44
C LEU A 160 10.02 17.97 -0.90
N GLN A 161 10.86 18.01 -1.93
CA GLN A 161 10.51 18.49 -3.26
C GLN A 161 9.85 17.43 -4.17
N SER A 162 9.75 16.18 -3.71
CA SER A 162 9.17 15.08 -4.48
C SER A 162 7.77 14.75 -3.99
N ASN A 163 6.83 14.50 -4.91
CA ASN A 163 5.52 13.95 -4.57
C ASN A 163 5.65 12.63 -3.75
N TRP A 164 6.71 11.87 -3.98
CA TRP A 164 7.00 10.65 -3.21
C TRP A 164 7.09 10.92 -1.71
N CYS A 165 7.62 12.08 -1.31
CA CYS A 165 7.68 12.45 0.11
C CYS A 165 6.28 12.48 0.74
N ILE A 166 5.30 13.00 0.04
CA ILE A 166 3.92 13.06 0.52
C ILE A 166 3.34 11.65 0.66
N LEU A 167 3.49 10.81 -0.38
CA LEU A 167 3.01 9.42 -0.40
C LEU A 167 3.68 8.55 0.68
N GLU A 168 5.00 8.65 0.80
CA GLU A 168 5.80 7.94 1.81
C GLU A 168 5.36 8.31 3.24
N ASN A 169 5.17 9.60 3.51
CA ASN A 169 4.80 10.07 4.84
C ASN A 169 3.30 9.92 5.12
N SER A 170 2.43 9.89 4.11
CA SER A 170 1.04 9.43 4.27
C SER A 170 1.01 8.00 4.80
N GLY A 171 1.78 7.10 4.18
CA GLY A 171 1.94 5.73 4.67
C GLY A 171 2.48 5.65 6.09
N LEU A 172 3.49 6.45 6.43
CA LEU A 172 4.03 6.52 7.78
C LEU A 172 2.97 6.95 8.81
N PHE A 173 2.17 7.96 8.47
CA PHE A 173 1.10 8.45 9.32
C PHE A 173 0.01 7.39 9.52
N GLU A 174 -0.45 6.74 8.45
CA GLU A 174 -1.46 5.67 8.50
C GLU A 174 -0.99 4.49 9.37
N ILE A 175 0.27 4.07 9.23
CA ILE A 175 0.88 3.04 10.10
C ILE A 175 0.86 3.47 11.56
N ALA A 176 1.30 4.70 11.85
CA ALA A 176 1.36 5.23 13.20
C ALA A 176 -0.02 5.28 13.87
N MET A 177 -1.07 5.59 13.10
CA MET A 177 -2.45 5.63 13.58
C MET A 177 -3.09 4.25 13.73
N ALA A 178 -2.63 3.26 12.96
CA ALA A 178 -3.17 1.90 13.00
C ALA A 178 -2.59 1.04 14.14
N LEU A 179 -1.39 1.36 14.59
CA LEU A 179 -0.70 0.63 15.67
C LEU A 179 -1.14 1.12 17.07
N PRO A 180 -0.99 0.28 18.12
CA PRO A 180 -1.15 0.72 19.48
C PRO A 180 -0.28 1.95 19.80
N GLN A 181 -0.86 2.93 20.48
CA GLN A 181 -0.21 4.22 20.75
C GLN A 181 0.90 4.10 21.79
N ASP A 182 2.13 4.37 21.38
CA ASP A 182 3.33 4.44 22.22
C ASP A 182 4.21 5.65 21.83
N GLU A 183 5.42 5.71 22.32
CA GLU A 183 6.35 6.80 22.03
C GLU A 183 6.75 6.81 20.55
N ASP A 184 7.02 5.64 19.97
CA ASP A 184 7.41 5.50 18.55
C ASP A 184 6.28 5.95 17.63
N THR A 185 5.06 5.45 17.83
CA THR A 185 3.92 5.80 16.98
C THR A 185 3.58 7.29 17.04
N ARG A 186 3.65 7.92 18.22
CA ARG A 186 3.47 9.38 18.37
C ARG A 186 4.57 10.16 17.63
N ARG A 187 5.81 9.70 17.72
CA ARG A 187 6.96 10.30 17.02
C ARG A 187 6.78 10.19 15.51
N TRP A 188 6.42 9.01 14.98
CA TRP A 188 6.17 8.80 13.57
C TRP A 188 5.03 9.66 13.03
N ALA A 189 3.90 9.72 13.74
CA ALA A 189 2.78 10.58 13.35
C ALA A 189 3.20 12.06 13.27
N SER A 190 3.90 12.55 14.29
CA SER A 190 4.38 13.94 14.34
C SER A 190 5.40 14.23 13.22
N LEU A 191 6.31 13.29 12.94
CA LEU A 191 7.30 13.40 11.87
C LEU A 191 6.63 13.43 10.49
N ALA A 192 5.70 12.53 10.25
CA ALA A 192 4.96 12.44 8.98
C ALA A 192 4.20 13.74 8.70
N LEU A 193 3.43 14.23 9.68
CA LEU A 193 2.69 15.50 9.56
C LEU A 193 3.62 16.70 9.29
N ARG A 194 4.75 16.77 9.97
CA ARG A 194 5.75 17.81 9.72
C ARG A 194 6.28 17.76 8.28
N ARG A 195 6.74 16.59 7.83
CA ARG A 195 7.30 16.41 6.49
C ARG A 195 6.27 16.73 5.39
N ILE A 196 5.04 16.26 5.54
CA ILE A 196 3.96 16.55 4.58
C ILE A 196 3.66 18.04 4.54
N ARG A 197 3.48 18.70 5.69
CA ARG A 197 3.25 20.14 5.74
C ARG A 197 4.38 20.95 5.08
N ASP A 198 5.63 20.56 5.34
CA ASP A 198 6.79 21.26 4.80
C ASP A 198 6.93 20.98 3.30
N SER A 199 6.60 19.76 2.84
CA SER A 199 6.56 19.37 1.42
C SER A 199 5.48 20.16 0.65
N VAL A 200 4.27 20.26 1.20
CA VAL A 200 3.18 21.06 0.59
C VAL A 200 3.58 22.53 0.41
N ARG A 201 4.25 23.12 1.41
CA ARG A 201 4.73 24.51 1.31
C ARG A 201 5.74 24.73 0.19
N ILE A 202 6.49 23.69 -0.18
CA ILE A 202 7.50 23.75 -1.26
C ILE A 202 6.84 23.43 -2.61
N GLN A 203 5.92 22.48 -2.64
CA GLN A 203 5.39 21.92 -3.88
C GLN A 203 4.12 22.61 -4.40
N VAL A 204 3.41 23.38 -3.58
CA VAL A 204 2.18 24.05 -3.98
C VAL A 204 2.43 25.54 -4.11
N TYR A 205 2.14 26.10 -5.29
CA TYR A 205 2.23 27.54 -5.58
C TYR A 205 1.09 28.32 -4.91
N GLU A 206 1.20 29.65 -4.89
CA GLU A 206 0.18 30.54 -4.30
C GLU A 206 -1.21 30.42 -4.98
N ASP A 207 -1.25 30.04 -6.25
CA ASP A 207 -2.49 29.80 -7.01
C ASP A 207 -3.09 28.40 -6.76
N GLY A 208 -2.45 27.59 -5.92
CA GLY A 208 -2.87 26.24 -5.58
C GLY A 208 -2.42 25.16 -6.55
N SER A 209 -1.69 25.49 -7.61
CA SER A 209 -1.14 24.48 -8.53
C SER A 209 0.09 23.78 -7.94
N GLN A 210 0.19 22.49 -8.19
CA GLN A 210 1.34 21.68 -7.78
C GLN A 210 2.50 21.85 -8.79
N TRP A 211 3.73 21.94 -8.30
CA TRP A 211 4.90 22.36 -9.07
C TRP A 211 5.26 21.43 -10.25
N GLU A 212 4.90 20.14 -10.19
CA GLU A 212 5.10 19.20 -11.30
C GLU A 212 4.10 19.43 -12.46
N GLN A 213 3.10 20.32 -12.27
CA GLN A 213 2.12 20.74 -13.30
C GLN A 213 1.34 19.57 -13.91
N SER A 214 1.16 18.50 -13.16
CA SER A 214 0.38 17.33 -13.56
C SER A 214 -0.91 17.23 -12.74
N PRO A 215 -2.09 17.25 -13.36
CA PRO A 215 -3.35 17.07 -12.64
C PRO A 215 -3.42 15.75 -11.89
N ARG A 216 -2.75 14.70 -12.39
CA ARG A 216 -2.68 13.39 -11.72
C ARG A 216 -1.90 13.48 -10.42
N TYR A 217 -0.69 14.01 -10.44
CA TYR A 217 0.13 14.16 -9.24
C TYR A 217 -0.50 15.10 -8.22
N HIS A 218 -1.13 16.19 -8.68
CA HIS A 218 -1.90 17.07 -7.81
C HIS A 218 -3.02 16.30 -7.07
N ASN A 219 -3.77 15.45 -7.78
CA ASN A 219 -4.85 14.66 -7.18
C ASN A 219 -4.33 13.61 -6.19
N GLU A 220 -3.20 12.94 -6.48
CA GLU A 220 -2.59 11.97 -5.57
C GLU A 220 -2.15 12.64 -4.26
N GLU A 221 -1.47 13.78 -4.34
CA GLU A 221 -1.07 14.54 -3.16
C GLU A 221 -2.26 15.04 -2.35
N PHE A 222 -3.27 15.60 -3.02
CA PHE A 222 -4.50 16.08 -2.39
C PHE A 222 -5.25 14.93 -1.70
N HIS A 223 -5.34 13.76 -2.33
CA HIS A 223 -5.95 12.56 -1.74
C HIS A 223 -5.25 12.16 -0.43
N CYS A 224 -3.93 12.09 -0.41
CA CYS A 224 -3.14 11.77 0.78
C CYS A 224 -3.38 12.78 1.91
N GLN A 225 -3.45 14.07 1.60
CA GLN A 225 -3.72 15.12 2.59
C GLN A 225 -5.15 15.01 3.16
N CYS A 226 -6.14 14.75 2.31
CA CYS A 226 -7.53 14.54 2.74
C CYS A 226 -7.66 13.34 3.66
N CYS A 227 -7.00 12.22 3.37
CA CYS A 227 -7.04 11.03 4.23
C CYS A 227 -6.59 11.32 5.66
N MET A 228 -5.58 12.18 5.84
CA MET A 228 -5.08 12.54 7.17
C MET A 228 -6.02 13.44 7.98
N VAL A 229 -6.93 14.19 7.35
CA VAL A 229 -7.90 15.04 8.04
C VAL A 229 -9.02 14.21 8.66
N TYR A 230 -9.28 13.02 8.14
CA TYR A 230 -10.36 12.14 8.59
C TYR A 230 -9.90 11.02 9.54
N LEU A 231 -8.63 10.96 9.90
CA LEU A 231 -8.06 10.02 10.88
C LEU A 231 -7.83 10.68 12.23
#